data_3e0d4564ef9f39c938a154597f84b889
#
_entry.id   3e0d4564ef9f39c938a154597f84b889
#
_cell.length_a   1.000
_cell.length_b   1.000
_cell.length_c   1.000
_cell.angle_alpha   90.00
_cell.angle_beta   90.00
_cell.angle_gamma   90.00
#
_symmetry.space_group_name_H-M   'P 1'
#
loop_
_entity.id
_entity.type
_entity.pdbx_description
1 polymer ?
#
loop_
_entity_poly.entity_id
_entity_poly.type
_entity_poly.pdbx_seq_one_letter_code
_entity_poly.pdbx_strand_id
1 'polypeptide(L)'
;MHCTIMKGLLLALLSISINALAHKPNEPTHQVYPEGDLALENGSVIKDFDLSYTTQGTLNADKSNAILMVTAIGGNHHRIDYLIGPGKALDTDKYFVICTDAIGNGLSTSPSNSKSQPNVSFPEFNMRDMVNSQHRLIADHFGIKKLVAVVGASMGGMQALQWAVSYPNAMQAIIPIIPLAKTHAWTTGVLEMLRQSIMTDPGYQGGKYDKPVEQGMRLWSGWLSGVIVRTPAYQDQLNATTEAEVEYLKKVQDSGWKRMDANDWIWQSRAYDRHDVGQTKGFNGDTAGALKSIKAKTLILAGTGDLLNPEADGKASAKLIPGAKYLAINDRLPMGHLSGASATKDENEFQNKVIAEFLATLKK
;
A
#
# COMPACT_ATOMS: atom_id res chain seq x y z
N MET A 1 48.12 4.55 49.04
CA MET A 1 47.53 3.52 48.23
C MET A 1 46.01 3.76 48.19
N HIS A 2 45.51 4.50 47.21
CA HIS A 2 44.08 4.69 46.99
C HIS A 2 43.76 4.16 45.62
N CYS A 3 42.98 3.08 45.60
CA CYS A 3 42.52 2.43 44.38
C CYS A 3 41.20 3.06 43.99
N THR A 4 41.16 3.82 42.89
CA THR A 4 39.97 4.43 42.34
C THR A 4 39.35 3.46 41.34
N ILE A 5 38.21 2.89 41.70
CA ILE A 5 37.42 2.02 40.80
C ILE A 5 36.63 2.92 39.85
N MET A 6 36.99 2.92 38.56
CA MET A 6 36.19 3.50 37.48
C MET A 6 35.02 2.56 37.20
N LYS A 7 33.80 2.99 37.53
CA LYS A 7 32.55 2.37 37.06
C LYS A 7 32.29 2.80 35.62
N GLY A 8 32.51 1.89 34.70
CA GLY A 8 32.08 2.04 33.31
C GLY A 8 30.56 2.03 33.21
N LEU A 9 29.97 3.15 32.81
CA LEU A 9 28.55 3.27 32.49
C LEU A 9 28.36 2.69 31.09
N LEU A 10 27.78 1.49 30.98
CA LEU A 10 27.33 0.91 29.71
C LEU A 10 26.06 1.67 29.31
N LEU A 11 26.18 2.60 28.37
CA LEU A 11 25.00 3.15 27.67
C LEU A 11 24.43 2.04 26.79
N ALA A 12 23.35 1.42 27.25
CA ALA A 12 22.47 0.63 26.36
C ALA A 12 21.74 1.62 25.45
N LEU A 13 22.18 1.72 24.20
CA LEU A 13 21.42 2.34 23.14
C LEU A 13 20.14 1.50 22.92
N LEU A 14 19.02 1.95 23.49
CA LEU A 14 17.70 1.48 23.09
C LEU A 14 17.50 1.91 21.62
N SER A 15 17.74 0.98 20.71
CA SER A 15 17.18 1.06 19.36
C SER A 15 15.66 0.94 19.52
N ILE A 16 14.94 2.07 19.54
CA ILE A 16 13.49 2.09 19.39
C ILE A 16 13.24 1.61 17.96
N SER A 17 12.89 0.35 17.84
CA SER A 17 12.56 -0.26 16.56
C SER A 17 11.36 0.49 15.95
N ILE A 18 11.43 0.81 14.67
CA ILE A 18 10.35 1.42 13.87
C ILE A 18 9.03 0.62 14.01
N ASN A 19 9.11 -0.65 14.34
CA ASN A 19 7.99 -1.52 14.70
C ASN A 19 7.07 -0.97 15.81
N ALA A 20 7.58 -0.18 16.74
CA ALA A 20 6.77 0.41 17.82
C ALA A 20 5.82 1.53 17.33
N LEU A 21 6.02 2.07 16.13
CA LEU A 21 5.17 3.10 15.54
C LEU A 21 4.05 2.53 14.65
N ALA A 22 4.10 1.24 14.30
CA ALA A 22 3.12 0.59 13.44
C ALA A 22 1.84 0.17 14.17
N HIS A 23 1.91 0.00 15.49
CA HIS A 23 0.81 -0.51 16.31
C HIS A 23 0.47 0.44 17.45
N LYS A 24 -0.83 0.56 17.76
CA LYS A 24 -1.28 1.15 19.02
C LYS A 24 -1.07 0.14 20.16
N PRO A 25 -1.03 0.59 21.43
CA PRO A 25 -0.70 -0.28 22.58
C PRO A 25 -1.56 -1.54 22.73
N ASN A 26 -2.74 -1.59 22.14
CA ASN A 26 -3.70 -2.69 22.24
C ASN A 26 -3.91 -3.43 20.90
N GLU A 27 -3.15 -3.11 19.85
CA GLU A 27 -3.26 -3.80 18.56
C GLU A 27 -2.34 -5.03 18.54
N PRO A 28 -2.78 -6.15 17.91
CA PRO A 28 -1.92 -7.32 17.75
C PRO A 28 -0.64 -6.97 16.99
N THR A 29 0.48 -7.47 17.45
CA THR A 29 1.74 -7.34 16.72
C THR A 29 1.65 -8.08 15.39
N HIS A 30 2.27 -7.53 14.34
CA HIS A 30 2.37 -8.23 13.06
C HIS A 30 3.18 -9.53 13.20
N GLN A 31 2.86 -10.48 12.33
CA GLN A 31 3.58 -11.72 12.15
C GLN A 31 4.54 -11.59 10.98
N VAL A 32 5.52 -12.48 10.92
CA VAL A 32 6.50 -12.52 9.84
C VAL A 32 6.47 -13.90 9.20
N TYR A 33 6.37 -13.94 7.88
CA TYR A 33 6.55 -15.15 7.08
C TYR A 33 7.94 -15.09 6.42
N PRO A 34 8.89 -15.93 6.86
CA PRO A 34 10.22 -16.00 6.26
C PRO A 34 10.12 -16.73 4.91
N GLU A 35 10.26 -16.00 3.83
CA GLU A 35 10.24 -16.58 2.48
C GLU A 35 11.61 -17.03 1.99
N GLY A 36 12.68 -16.63 2.68
CA GLY A 36 14.04 -16.86 2.24
C GLY A 36 14.41 -15.98 1.04
N ASP A 37 15.20 -16.49 0.11
CA ASP A 37 15.58 -15.75 -1.09
C ASP A 37 14.37 -15.58 -2.02
N LEU A 38 14.00 -14.31 -2.29
CA LEU A 38 12.92 -13.97 -3.21
C LEU A 38 13.50 -13.60 -4.59
N ALA A 39 13.29 -14.49 -5.56
CA ALA A 39 13.65 -14.21 -6.96
C ALA A 39 12.68 -13.18 -7.56
N LEU A 40 13.23 -12.14 -8.19
CA LEU A 40 12.48 -11.07 -8.83
C LEU A 40 12.40 -11.27 -10.35
N GLU A 41 11.41 -10.67 -10.98
CA GLU A 41 11.20 -10.78 -12.43
C GLU A 41 12.38 -10.23 -13.27
N ASN A 42 13.10 -9.25 -12.74
CA ASN A 42 14.28 -8.68 -13.40
C ASN A 42 15.56 -9.56 -13.30
N GLY A 43 15.43 -10.75 -12.69
CA GLY A 43 16.56 -11.69 -12.49
C GLY A 43 17.39 -11.42 -11.24
N SER A 44 17.15 -10.35 -10.50
CA SER A 44 17.80 -10.13 -9.21
C SER A 44 17.09 -10.93 -8.09
N VAL A 45 17.66 -10.89 -6.88
CA VAL A 45 17.15 -11.65 -5.73
C VAL A 45 17.16 -10.75 -4.51
N ILE A 46 16.05 -10.63 -3.80
CA ILE A 46 16.06 -10.10 -2.43
C ILE A 46 16.45 -11.26 -1.51
N LYS A 47 17.58 -11.08 -0.81
CA LYS A 47 18.09 -12.06 0.13
C LYS A 47 17.37 -12.00 1.47
N ASP A 48 17.17 -13.17 2.08
CA ASP A 48 16.59 -13.29 3.42
C ASP A 48 15.28 -12.49 3.52
N PHE A 49 14.38 -12.67 2.53
CA PHE A 49 13.15 -11.90 2.47
C PHE A 49 12.12 -12.41 3.48
N ASP A 50 11.63 -11.47 4.27
CA ASP A 50 10.57 -11.65 5.25
C ASP A 50 9.34 -10.81 4.84
N LEU A 51 8.16 -11.46 4.76
CA LEU A 51 6.89 -10.78 4.53
C LEU A 51 6.15 -10.55 5.85
N SER A 52 5.92 -9.30 6.21
CA SER A 52 5.13 -8.91 7.37
C SER A 52 3.64 -8.97 7.05
N TYR A 53 2.83 -9.45 8.00
CA TYR A 53 1.37 -9.53 7.87
C TYR A 53 0.66 -9.58 9.23
N THR A 54 -0.64 -9.31 9.22
CA THR A 54 -1.54 -9.55 10.36
C THR A 54 -2.75 -10.38 9.92
N THR A 55 -3.44 -10.98 10.88
CA THR A 55 -4.67 -11.73 10.61
C THR A 55 -5.78 -11.31 11.57
N GLN A 56 -7.02 -11.27 11.09
CA GLN A 56 -8.21 -10.97 11.88
C GLN A 56 -9.34 -11.95 11.51
N GLY A 57 -10.15 -12.35 12.50
CA GLY A 57 -11.17 -13.39 12.33
C GLY A 57 -10.61 -14.81 12.44
N THR A 58 -11.40 -15.80 12.05
CA THR A 58 -11.04 -17.23 12.15
C THR A 58 -11.12 -17.91 10.80
N LEU A 59 -10.03 -18.56 10.39
CA LEU A 59 -10.00 -19.38 9.18
C LEU A 59 -10.81 -20.65 9.40
N ASN A 60 -11.79 -20.92 8.53
CA ASN A 60 -12.58 -22.14 8.61
C ASN A 60 -11.77 -23.38 8.16
N ALA A 61 -12.28 -24.57 8.49
CA ALA A 61 -11.55 -25.83 8.27
C ALA A 61 -11.24 -26.12 6.78
N ASP A 62 -12.13 -25.71 5.87
CA ASP A 62 -11.96 -25.86 4.42
C ASP A 62 -11.24 -24.67 3.76
N LYS A 63 -10.85 -23.67 4.56
CA LYS A 63 -10.12 -22.47 4.13
C LYS A 63 -10.84 -21.62 3.06
N SER A 64 -12.18 -21.67 3.03
CA SER A 64 -12.99 -21.04 1.99
C SER A 64 -13.37 -19.58 2.28
N ASN A 65 -13.10 -19.08 3.50
CA ASN A 65 -13.54 -17.75 3.97
C ASN A 65 -12.43 -16.69 4.02
N ALA A 66 -11.29 -16.92 3.38
CA ALA A 66 -10.17 -15.99 3.46
C ALA A 66 -10.29 -14.83 2.49
N ILE A 67 -10.02 -13.61 2.99
CA ILE A 67 -9.86 -12.38 2.20
C ILE A 67 -8.43 -11.87 2.39
N LEU A 68 -7.78 -11.47 1.31
CA LEU A 68 -6.47 -10.82 1.34
C LEU A 68 -6.64 -9.30 1.22
N MET A 69 -6.12 -8.56 2.19
CA MET A 69 -5.91 -7.12 2.09
C MET A 69 -4.45 -6.84 1.72
N VAL A 70 -4.25 -6.04 0.69
CA VAL A 70 -2.94 -5.60 0.21
C VAL A 70 -2.78 -4.09 0.39
N THR A 71 -1.62 -3.65 0.87
CA THR A 71 -1.44 -2.27 1.33
C THR A 71 -1.01 -1.30 0.23
N ALA A 72 -1.16 0.00 0.51
CA ALA A 72 -0.77 1.11 -0.37
C ALA A 72 0.71 1.47 -0.24
N ILE A 73 1.22 2.31 -1.15
CA ILE A 73 2.54 2.93 -1.03
C ILE A 73 2.65 3.70 0.29
N GLY A 74 3.74 3.50 1.01
CA GLY A 74 3.95 4.10 2.33
C GLY A 74 2.91 3.73 3.40
N GLY A 75 2.06 2.73 3.11
CA GLY A 75 1.08 2.19 4.05
C GLY A 75 1.56 0.89 4.69
N ASN A 76 0.76 0.39 5.62
CA ASN A 76 0.96 -0.88 6.29
C ASN A 76 -0.36 -1.68 6.36
N HIS A 77 -0.34 -2.81 7.05
CA HIS A 77 -1.49 -3.70 7.23
C HIS A 77 -2.73 -3.05 7.90
N HIS A 78 -2.64 -1.82 8.41
CA HIS A 78 -3.77 -1.02 8.93
C HIS A 78 -4.44 -0.13 7.88
N ARG A 79 -4.00 -0.19 6.61
CA ARG A 79 -4.41 0.76 5.57
C ARG A 79 -5.92 0.92 5.39
N ILE A 80 -6.68 -0.15 5.56
CA ILE A 80 -8.14 -0.14 5.37
C ILE A 80 -8.90 -0.68 6.60
N ASP A 81 -8.40 -0.48 7.80
CA ASP A 81 -9.03 -0.92 9.06
C ASP A 81 -10.48 -0.42 9.22
N TYR A 82 -10.81 0.69 8.56
CA TYR A 82 -12.19 1.19 8.54
C TYR A 82 -13.18 0.23 7.86
N LEU A 83 -12.69 -0.71 7.05
CA LEU A 83 -13.46 -1.76 6.38
C LEU A 83 -13.42 -3.11 7.12
N ILE A 84 -12.51 -3.31 8.10
CA ILE A 84 -12.24 -4.61 8.73
C ILE A 84 -12.79 -4.62 10.16
N GLY A 85 -13.51 -5.66 10.52
CA GLY A 85 -14.03 -5.87 11.88
C GLY A 85 -15.44 -6.41 11.92
N PRO A 86 -15.97 -6.77 13.11
CA PRO A 86 -17.33 -7.26 13.26
C PRO A 86 -18.36 -6.29 12.67
N GLY A 87 -19.23 -6.79 11.80
CA GLY A 87 -20.29 -6.02 11.15
C GLY A 87 -19.86 -5.04 10.07
N LYS A 88 -18.56 -4.90 9.79
CA LYS A 88 -18.03 -4.10 8.68
C LYS A 88 -18.07 -4.89 7.36
N ALA A 89 -17.61 -4.25 6.27
CA ALA A 89 -17.58 -4.87 4.95
C ALA A 89 -16.76 -6.17 4.92
N LEU A 90 -15.57 -6.15 5.53
CA LEU A 90 -14.71 -7.31 5.75
C LEU A 90 -14.96 -7.83 7.18
N ASP A 91 -16.17 -8.41 7.34
CA ASP A 91 -16.72 -8.83 8.62
C ASP A 91 -15.91 -10.00 9.21
N THR A 92 -15.18 -9.75 10.28
CA THR A 92 -14.31 -10.73 10.93
C THR A 92 -15.07 -11.85 11.65
N ASP A 93 -16.38 -11.74 11.82
CA ASP A 93 -17.24 -12.84 12.29
C ASP A 93 -17.52 -13.85 11.15
N LYS A 94 -17.27 -13.48 9.89
CA LYS A 94 -17.51 -14.30 8.70
C LYS A 94 -16.24 -14.64 7.94
N TYR A 95 -15.32 -13.69 7.87
CA TYR A 95 -14.11 -13.80 7.05
C TYR A 95 -12.86 -13.84 7.90
N PHE A 96 -11.90 -14.62 7.42
CA PHE A 96 -10.53 -14.56 7.87
C PHE A 96 -9.77 -13.57 6.99
N VAL A 97 -9.45 -12.40 7.53
CA VAL A 97 -8.80 -11.32 6.79
C VAL A 97 -7.30 -11.37 7.05
N ILE A 98 -6.52 -11.57 5.99
CA ILE A 98 -5.06 -11.51 6.00
C ILE A 98 -4.66 -10.16 5.44
N CYS A 99 -3.93 -9.37 6.22
CA CYS A 99 -3.47 -8.04 5.83
C CYS A 99 -1.95 -8.06 5.65
N THR A 100 -1.46 -7.90 4.42
CA THR A 100 -0.03 -7.98 4.12
C THR A 100 0.61 -6.60 4.03
N ASP A 101 1.86 -6.52 4.47
CA ASP A 101 2.75 -5.41 4.20
C ASP A 101 3.45 -5.61 2.85
N ALA A 102 3.72 -4.50 2.14
CA ALA A 102 4.37 -4.59 0.84
C ALA A 102 5.91 -4.67 0.98
N ILE A 103 6.58 -5.25 -0.01
CA ILE A 103 8.04 -5.13 -0.16
C ILE A 103 8.42 -3.64 -0.09
N GLY A 104 9.41 -3.30 0.72
CA GLY A 104 9.91 -1.94 0.79
C GLY A 104 9.10 -0.98 1.64
N ASN A 105 8.21 -1.44 2.54
CA ASN A 105 7.42 -0.55 3.40
C ASN A 105 8.01 -0.35 4.81
N GLY A 106 9.18 -0.93 5.09
CA GLY A 106 9.85 -0.83 6.39
C GLY A 106 9.42 -1.89 7.42
N LEU A 107 8.35 -2.68 7.16
CA LEU A 107 7.90 -3.81 7.98
C LEU A 107 8.26 -5.16 7.34
N SER A 108 7.90 -5.36 6.07
CA SER A 108 8.53 -6.40 5.24
C SER A 108 9.97 -6.00 4.92
N THR A 109 10.76 -6.94 4.41
CA THR A 109 12.15 -6.64 4.02
C THR A 109 12.20 -5.48 3.03
N SER A 110 13.03 -4.49 3.34
CA SER A 110 13.06 -3.16 2.75
C SER A 110 14.48 -2.61 2.66
N PRO A 111 14.75 -1.60 1.83
CA PRO A 111 16.03 -0.91 1.84
C PRO A 111 16.52 -0.49 3.23
N SER A 112 15.61 -0.03 4.11
CA SER A 112 15.94 0.46 5.45
C SER A 112 16.25 -0.63 6.48
N ASN A 113 15.75 -1.86 6.29
CA ASN A 113 15.85 -2.92 7.30
C ASN A 113 16.57 -4.19 6.83
N SER A 114 16.88 -4.31 5.54
CA SER A 114 17.63 -5.45 5.00
C SER A 114 19.05 -5.49 5.56
N LYS A 115 19.43 -6.62 6.15
CA LYS A 115 20.79 -6.83 6.67
C LYS A 115 21.77 -7.19 5.54
N SER A 116 21.29 -7.95 4.57
CA SER A 116 22.11 -8.48 3.46
C SER A 116 22.29 -7.46 2.33
N GLN A 117 21.29 -6.58 2.11
CA GLN A 117 21.24 -5.65 0.98
C GLN A 117 20.66 -4.30 1.41
N PRO A 118 21.30 -3.57 2.33
CA PRO A 118 20.75 -2.32 2.87
C PRO A 118 20.81 -1.16 1.87
N ASN A 119 19.94 -0.18 2.06
CA ASN A 119 19.92 1.08 1.33
C ASN A 119 19.89 0.89 -0.19
N VAL A 120 20.79 1.54 -0.92
CA VAL A 120 20.89 1.48 -2.39
C VAL A 120 21.36 0.14 -2.95
N SER A 121 21.82 -0.78 -2.12
CA SER A 121 22.13 -2.16 -2.55
C SER A 121 20.89 -3.06 -2.60
N PHE A 122 19.74 -2.57 -2.10
CA PHE A 122 18.49 -3.29 -2.18
C PHE A 122 18.04 -3.43 -3.65
N PRO A 123 17.65 -4.63 -4.11
CA PRO A 123 17.21 -4.83 -5.48
C PRO A 123 15.98 -4.02 -5.83
N GLU A 124 15.89 -3.54 -7.07
CA GLU A 124 14.67 -2.95 -7.59
C GLU A 124 13.62 -4.04 -7.89
N PHE A 125 12.43 -3.85 -7.40
CA PHE A 125 11.30 -4.75 -7.56
C PHE A 125 10.15 -4.06 -8.31
N ASN A 126 9.14 -4.82 -8.67
CA ASN A 126 7.92 -4.33 -9.31
C ASN A 126 6.65 -4.84 -8.59
N MET A 127 5.49 -4.48 -9.12
CA MET A 127 4.19 -4.84 -8.51
C MET A 127 3.93 -6.36 -8.58
N ARG A 128 4.43 -7.06 -9.62
CA ARG A 128 4.27 -8.52 -9.74
C ARG A 128 5.12 -9.26 -8.73
N ASP A 129 6.31 -8.73 -8.39
CA ASP A 129 7.13 -9.29 -7.33
C ASP A 129 6.43 -9.20 -5.97
N MET A 130 5.75 -8.07 -5.68
CA MET A 130 4.92 -7.93 -4.47
C MET A 130 3.79 -8.98 -4.46
N VAL A 131 3.08 -9.12 -5.57
CA VAL A 131 1.98 -10.09 -5.71
C VAL A 131 2.48 -11.54 -5.59
N ASN A 132 3.66 -11.84 -6.14
CA ASN A 132 4.26 -13.16 -6.05
C ASN A 132 4.61 -13.53 -4.59
N SER A 133 5.18 -12.60 -3.82
CA SER A 133 5.48 -12.85 -2.40
C SER A 133 4.19 -13.09 -1.59
N GLN A 134 3.17 -12.28 -1.81
CA GLN A 134 1.87 -12.47 -1.18
C GLN A 134 1.21 -13.80 -1.57
N HIS A 135 1.35 -14.22 -2.83
CA HIS A 135 0.83 -15.51 -3.28
C HIS A 135 1.51 -16.68 -2.55
N ARG A 136 2.82 -16.61 -2.30
CA ARG A 136 3.53 -17.61 -1.51
C ARG A 136 2.99 -17.68 -0.07
N LEU A 137 2.76 -16.54 0.58
CA LEU A 137 2.12 -16.51 1.89
C LEU A 137 0.75 -17.21 1.86
N ILE A 138 -0.10 -16.91 0.88
CA ILE A 138 -1.46 -17.48 0.78
C ILE A 138 -1.42 -18.97 0.46
N ALA A 139 -0.62 -19.38 -0.53
CA ALA A 139 -0.60 -20.74 -1.03
C ALA A 139 0.24 -21.68 -0.15
N ASP A 140 1.46 -21.27 0.21
CA ASP A 140 2.44 -22.15 0.84
C ASP A 140 2.31 -22.13 2.37
N HIS A 141 2.13 -20.96 2.98
CA HIS A 141 2.02 -20.84 4.44
C HIS A 141 0.60 -21.17 4.93
N PHE A 142 -0.43 -20.52 4.39
CA PHE A 142 -1.82 -20.78 4.79
C PHE A 142 -2.45 -21.99 4.09
N GLY A 143 -1.90 -22.43 2.95
CA GLY A 143 -2.47 -23.52 2.14
C GLY A 143 -3.86 -23.16 1.58
N ILE A 144 -4.13 -21.87 1.35
CA ILE A 144 -5.39 -21.36 0.80
C ILE A 144 -5.32 -21.45 -0.71
N LYS A 145 -6.22 -22.22 -1.33
CA LYS A 145 -6.26 -22.42 -2.79
C LYS A 145 -7.03 -21.32 -3.50
N LYS A 146 -8.03 -20.74 -2.84
CA LYS A 146 -8.88 -19.71 -3.44
C LYS A 146 -9.39 -18.72 -2.39
N LEU A 147 -9.06 -17.46 -2.58
CA LEU A 147 -9.54 -16.37 -1.75
C LEU A 147 -11.00 -16.01 -2.09
N VAL A 148 -11.76 -15.55 -1.12
CA VAL A 148 -13.06 -14.88 -1.36
C VAL A 148 -12.82 -13.60 -2.15
N ALA A 149 -11.88 -12.77 -1.70
CA ALA A 149 -11.53 -11.53 -2.40
C ALA A 149 -10.09 -11.11 -2.14
N VAL A 150 -9.54 -10.30 -3.07
CA VAL A 150 -8.37 -9.45 -2.85
C VAL A 150 -8.84 -8.00 -2.83
N VAL A 151 -8.51 -7.26 -1.77
CA VAL A 151 -8.96 -5.89 -1.52
C VAL A 151 -7.77 -5.00 -1.27
N GLY A 152 -7.74 -3.81 -1.85
CA GLY A 152 -6.68 -2.85 -1.56
C GLY A 152 -6.97 -1.48 -2.14
N ALA A 153 -6.37 -0.45 -1.54
CA ALA A 153 -6.52 0.94 -1.97
C ALA A 153 -5.21 1.48 -2.57
N SER A 154 -5.30 2.36 -3.58
CA SER A 154 -4.14 3.00 -4.23
C SER A 154 -3.21 1.94 -4.84
N MET A 155 -1.93 1.90 -4.45
CA MET A 155 -1.02 0.81 -4.83
C MET A 155 -1.57 -0.57 -4.46
N GLY A 156 -2.38 -0.69 -3.38
CA GLY A 156 -3.11 -1.92 -3.07
C GLY A 156 -4.20 -2.24 -4.10
N GLY A 157 -4.87 -1.24 -4.64
CA GLY A 157 -5.83 -1.42 -5.74
C GLY A 157 -5.15 -1.89 -7.04
N MET A 158 -3.94 -1.38 -7.32
CA MET A 158 -3.09 -1.83 -8.42
C MET A 158 -2.67 -3.29 -8.22
N GLN A 159 -2.26 -3.67 -7.01
CA GLN A 159 -1.94 -5.05 -6.66
C GLN A 159 -3.16 -5.97 -6.79
N ALA A 160 -4.37 -5.52 -6.42
CA ALA A 160 -5.59 -6.33 -6.57
C ALA A 160 -5.88 -6.63 -8.06
N LEU A 161 -5.71 -5.65 -8.97
CA LEU A 161 -5.78 -5.88 -10.41
C LEU A 161 -4.68 -6.86 -10.88
N GLN A 162 -3.46 -6.66 -10.41
CA GLN A 162 -2.33 -7.53 -10.75
C GLN A 162 -2.54 -8.97 -10.27
N TRP A 163 -3.10 -9.17 -9.08
CA TRP A 163 -3.48 -10.49 -8.56
C TRP A 163 -4.42 -11.23 -9.52
N ALA A 164 -5.46 -10.54 -10.00
CA ALA A 164 -6.45 -11.16 -10.89
C ALA A 164 -5.87 -11.51 -12.27
N VAL A 165 -4.86 -10.77 -12.74
CA VAL A 165 -4.18 -11.06 -14.01
C VAL A 165 -3.13 -12.17 -13.81
N SER A 166 -2.31 -12.10 -12.76
CA SER A 166 -1.25 -13.10 -12.50
C SER A 166 -1.81 -14.46 -12.07
N TYR A 167 -2.88 -14.46 -11.28
CA TYR A 167 -3.45 -15.67 -10.66
C TYR A 167 -4.96 -15.77 -10.88
N PRO A 168 -5.45 -15.90 -12.13
CA PRO A 168 -6.86 -15.71 -12.49
C PRO A 168 -7.84 -16.71 -11.84
N ASN A 169 -7.35 -17.77 -11.23
CA ASN A 169 -8.18 -18.78 -10.56
C ASN A 169 -8.04 -18.74 -9.02
N ALA A 170 -7.17 -17.89 -8.47
CA ALA A 170 -6.85 -17.87 -7.05
C ALA A 170 -7.83 -17.04 -6.19
N MET A 171 -8.82 -16.35 -6.79
CA MET A 171 -9.83 -15.60 -6.04
C MET A 171 -11.20 -15.65 -6.73
N GLN A 172 -12.25 -15.38 -5.94
CA GLN A 172 -13.61 -15.23 -6.49
C GLN A 172 -13.85 -13.79 -6.94
N ALA A 173 -13.26 -12.81 -6.22
CA ALA A 173 -13.47 -11.40 -6.49
C ALA A 173 -12.20 -10.56 -6.24
N ILE A 174 -12.20 -9.37 -6.84
CA ILE A 174 -11.27 -8.28 -6.51
C ILE A 174 -12.05 -7.00 -6.23
N ILE A 175 -11.52 -6.19 -5.29
CA ILE A 175 -12.09 -4.89 -4.93
C ILE A 175 -10.96 -3.86 -4.97
N PRO A 176 -10.56 -3.41 -6.18
CA PRO A 176 -9.59 -2.34 -6.35
C PRO A 176 -10.22 -0.99 -5.98
N ILE A 177 -9.67 -0.31 -4.97
CA ILE A 177 -10.09 1.02 -4.54
C ILE A 177 -9.06 2.02 -5.06
N ILE A 178 -9.50 3.04 -5.79
CA ILE A 178 -8.66 4.07 -6.44
C ILE A 178 -7.43 3.48 -7.19
N PRO A 179 -7.65 2.48 -8.08
CA PRO A 179 -6.55 1.76 -8.74
C PRO A 179 -6.06 2.48 -10.00
N LEU A 180 -4.86 2.05 -10.47
CA LEU A 180 -4.45 2.13 -11.87
C LEU A 180 -4.18 0.72 -12.39
N ALA A 181 -4.59 0.42 -13.63
CA ALA A 181 -4.16 -0.80 -14.33
C ALA A 181 -2.75 -0.63 -14.95
N LYS A 182 -2.39 0.61 -15.22
CA LYS A 182 -1.10 1.03 -15.73
C LYS A 182 -0.79 2.43 -15.22
N THR A 183 0.44 2.68 -14.81
CA THR A 183 0.88 4.03 -14.45
C THR A 183 1.12 4.86 -15.71
N HIS A 184 0.57 6.07 -15.74
CA HIS A 184 0.67 7.00 -16.86
C HIS A 184 1.63 8.15 -16.56
N ALA A 185 2.02 8.89 -17.59
CA ALA A 185 3.01 9.97 -17.52
C ALA A 185 2.70 11.02 -16.42
N TRP A 186 1.43 11.37 -16.20
CA TRP A 186 1.04 12.29 -15.14
C TRP A 186 1.46 11.77 -13.75
N THR A 187 1.06 10.55 -13.41
CA THR A 187 1.39 9.93 -12.12
C THR A 187 2.89 9.76 -11.97
N THR A 188 3.60 9.31 -13.02
CA THR A 188 5.06 9.25 -13.03
C THR A 188 5.68 10.62 -12.76
N GLY A 189 5.18 11.69 -13.39
CA GLY A 189 5.65 13.06 -13.15
C GLY A 189 5.50 13.49 -11.69
N VAL A 190 4.34 13.21 -11.09
CA VAL A 190 4.09 13.47 -9.65
C VAL A 190 5.08 12.70 -8.77
N LEU A 191 5.24 11.39 -9.00
CA LEU A 191 6.13 10.55 -8.20
C LEU A 191 7.60 10.94 -8.38
N GLU A 192 8.01 11.31 -9.60
CA GLU A 192 9.39 11.78 -9.86
C GLU A 192 9.69 13.08 -9.10
N MET A 193 8.78 14.06 -9.12
CA MET A 193 8.97 15.31 -8.36
C MET A 193 9.05 15.06 -6.85
N LEU A 194 8.28 14.10 -6.34
CA LEU A 194 8.36 13.66 -4.94
C LEU A 194 9.71 12.98 -4.64
N ARG A 195 10.23 12.15 -5.54
CA ARG A 195 11.59 11.57 -5.42
C ARG A 195 12.65 12.65 -5.46
N GLN A 196 12.55 13.61 -6.39
CA GLN A 196 13.50 14.71 -6.49
C GLN A 196 13.53 15.55 -5.21
N SER A 197 12.38 15.80 -4.57
CA SER A 197 12.35 16.52 -3.30
C SER A 197 13.15 15.83 -2.19
N ILE A 198 13.21 14.49 -2.21
CA ILE A 198 14.01 13.70 -1.28
C ILE A 198 15.49 13.68 -1.71
N MET A 199 15.74 13.36 -2.98
CA MET A 199 17.11 13.11 -3.48
C MET A 199 17.98 14.38 -3.58
N THR A 200 17.37 15.56 -3.66
CA THR A 200 18.09 16.85 -3.64
C THR A 200 18.44 17.35 -2.25
N ASP A 201 17.91 16.71 -1.19
CA ASP A 201 18.35 16.99 0.17
C ASP A 201 19.84 16.63 0.33
N PRO A 202 20.72 17.53 0.78
CA PRO A 202 22.12 17.20 1.05
C PRO A 202 22.33 16.03 1.99
N GLY A 203 21.36 15.79 2.92
CA GLY A 203 21.37 14.66 3.85
C GLY A 203 21.11 13.31 3.18
N TYR A 204 20.56 13.26 1.96
CA TYR A 204 20.28 12.02 1.24
C TYR A 204 21.55 11.26 0.81
N GLN A 205 22.63 11.96 0.47
CA GLN A 205 23.94 11.38 0.18
C GLN A 205 23.91 10.21 -0.84
N GLY A 206 23.08 10.34 -1.89
CA GLY A 206 22.90 9.27 -2.87
C GLY A 206 22.27 7.99 -2.29
N GLY A 207 21.49 8.13 -1.22
CA GLY A 207 20.80 7.03 -0.54
C GLY A 207 21.67 6.29 0.49
N LYS A 208 22.81 6.82 0.88
CA LYS A 208 23.73 6.25 1.90
C LYS A 208 23.81 7.18 3.11
N TYR A 209 22.69 7.39 3.79
CA TYR A 209 22.58 8.28 4.92
C TYR A 209 22.54 7.53 6.25
N ASP A 210 23.17 8.11 7.27
CA ASP A 210 23.15 7.60 8.64
C ASP A 210 22.10 8.32 9.51
N LYS A 211 21.57 9.45 9.03
CA LYS A 211 20.56 10.26 9.71
C LYS A 211 19.37 10.45 8.79
N PRO A 212 18.16 10.59 9.35
CA PRO A 212 16.97 10.81 8.53
C PRO A 212 17.12 12.00 7.57
N VAL A 213 16.65 11.85 6.35
CA VAL A 213 16.64 12.87 5.28
C VAL A 213 15.51 13.86 5.53
N GLU A 214 15.71 14.77 6.50
CA GLU A 214 14.60 15.54 7.09
C GLU A 214 13.97 16.53 6.12
N GLN A 215 14.76 17.39 5.46
CA GLN A 215 14.21 18.47 4.61
C GLN A 215 13.50 17.89 3.39
N GLY A 216 14.11 16.93 2.73
CA GLY A 216 13.52 16.23 1.58
C GLY A 216 12.22 15.51 1.93
N MET A 217 12.19 14.81 3.05
CA MET A 217 11.00 14.11 3.54
C MET A 217 9.91 15.07 4.03
N ARG A 218 10.25 16.25 4.53
CA ARG A 218 9.28 17.32 4.84
C ARG A 218 8.61 17.83 3.57
N LEU A 219 9.38 18.15 2.53
CA LEU A 219 8.84 18.57 1.23
C LEU A 219 7.98 17.46 0.61
N TRP A 220 8.47 16.22 0.61
CA TRP A 220 7.72 15.06 0.17
C TRP A 220 6.36 14.94 0.90
N SER A 221 6.35 15.01 2.22
CA SER A 221 5.13 14.91 3.02
C SER A 221 4.16 16.06 2.73
N GLY A 222 4.66 17.28 2.62
CA GLY A 222 3.86 18.46 2.26
C GLY A 222 3.19 18.31 0.90
N TRP A 223 3.94 17.91 -0.12
CA TRP A 223 3.41 17.69 -1.46
C TRP A 223 2.45 16.51 -1.52
N LEU A 224 2.85 15.34 -1.04
CA LEU A 224 2.03 14.14 -1.14
C LEU A 224 0.77 14.28 -0.28
N SER A 225 0.93 14.44 1.03
CA SER A 225 -0.17 14.41 1.99
C SER A 225 -0.91 15.76 2.11
N GLY A 226 -0.24 16.86 1.83
CA GLY A 226 -0.81 18.19 1.92
C GLY A 226 -1.54 18.64 0.65
N VAL A 227 -1.08 18.21 -0.53
CA VAL A 227 -1.60 18.74 -1.81
C VAL A 227 -2.14 17.62 -2.71
N ILE A 228 -1.28 16.70 -3.18
CA ILE A 228 -1.60 15.81 -4.31
C ILE A 228 -2.75 14.83 -4.02
N VAL A 229 -2.87 14.33 -2.79
CA VAL A 229 -3.93 13.38 -2.44
C VAL A 229 -5.31 14.03 -2.21
N ARG A 230 -5.42 15.35 -2.39
CA ARG A 230 -6.64 16.14 -2.15
C ARG A 230 -7.12 16.79 -3.43
N THR A 231 -8.42 17.06 -3.51
CA THR A 231 -8.96 17.95 -4.55
C THR A 231 -8.77 19.41 -4.16
N PRO A 232 -8.62 20.33 -5.12
CA PRO A 232 -8.60 21.77 -4.83
C PRO A 232 -9.82 22.22 -4.02
N ALA A 233 -11.03 21.79 -4.39
CA ALA A 233 -12.26 22.17 -3.70
C ALA A 233 -12.29 21.70 -2.23
N TYR A 234 -11.77 20.51 -1.95
CA TYR A 234 -11.66 20.00 -0.58
C TYR A 234 -10.63 20.79 0.22
N GLN A 235 -9.51 21.15 -0.42
CA GLN A 235 -8.46 21.95 0.21
C GLN A 235 -8.97 23.35 0.57
N ASP A 236 -9.69 24.01 -0.34
CA ASP A 236 -10.29 25.35 -0.12
C ASP A 236 -11.32 25.32 1.03
N GLN A 237 -12.08 24.23 1.17
CA GLN A 237 -13.02 24.10 2.29
C GLN A 237 -12.31 23.89 3.63
N LEU A 238 -11.17 23.16 3.65
CA LEU A 238 -10.41 22.95 4.87
C LEU A 238 -9.70 24.19 5.35
N ASN A 239 -9.11 24.94 4.43
CA ASN A 239 -8.20 26.07 4.68
C ASN A 239 -8.63 27.28 3.86
N ALA A 240 -9.57 28.06 4.40
CA ALA A 240 -10.23 29.16 3.68
C ALA A 240 -9.34 30.39 3.45
N THR A 241 -8.13 30.45 4.03
CA THR A 241 -7.19 31.58 3.87
C THR A 241 -5.78 31.09 3.54
N THR A 242 -4.98 31.95 2.93
CA THR A 242 -3.57 31.66 2.63
C THR A 242 -2.79 31.27 3.88
N GLU A 243 -3.00 31.99 4.99
CA GLU A 243 -2.32 31.75 6.25
C GLU A 243 -2.68 30.38 6.83
N ALA A 244 -3.98 29.99 6.77
CA ALA A 244 -4.46 28.69 7.24
C ALA A 244 -3.85 27.56 6.40
N GLU A 245 -3.74 27.71 5.09
CA GLU A 245 -3.12 26.72 4.21
C GLU A 245 -1.63 26.57 4.50
N VAL A 246 -0.89 27.67 4.64
CA VAL A 246 0.55 27.63 4.95
C VAL A 246 0.81 26.97 6.30
N GLU A 247 -0.01 27.28 7.32
CA GLU A 247 0.09 26.65 8.64
C GLU A 247 -0.26 25.15 8.58
N TYR A 248 -1.28 24.78 7.82
CA TYR A 248 -1.66 23.39 7.60
C TYR A 248 -0.52 22.60 6.93
N LEU A 249 0.07 23.11 5.85
CA LEU A 249 1.19 22.47 5.17
C LEU A 249 2.39 22.27 6.11
N LYS A 250 2.69 23.27 6.95
CA LYS A 250 3.73 23.15 7.96
C LYS A 250 3.44 22.02 8.95
N LYS A 251 2.21 21.91 9.46
CA LYS A 251 1.80 20.79 10.35
C LYS A 251 1.93 19.43 9.67
N VAL A 252 1.53 19.32 8.39
CA VAL A 252 1.68 18.08 7.60
C VAL A 252 3.15 17.72 7.44
N GLN A 253 4.02 18.67 7.15
CA GLN A 253 5.46 18.46 7.05
C GLN A 253 6.03 17.99 8.38
N ASP A 254 5.72 18.69 9.48
CA ASP A 254 6.24 18.38 10.82
C ASP A 254 5.82 16.99 11.32
N SER A 255 4.61 16.55 10.99
CA SER A 255 4.07 15.25 11.43
C SER A 255 4.36 14.09 10.48
N GLY A 256 4.58 14.37 9.20
CA GLY A 256 4.59 13.37 8.14
C GLY A 256 5.96 12.84 7.76
N TRP A 257 7.02 13.63 7.93
CA TRP A 257 8.35 13.29 7.44
C TRP A 257 9.00 12.04 8.08
N LYS A 258 8.56 11.66 9.28
CA LYS A 258 9.05 10.50 10.03
C LYS A 258 8.29 9.21 9.73
N ARG A 259 7.27 9.26 8.88
CA ARG A 259 6.36 8.09 8.66
C ARG A 259 7.02 6.94 7.94
N MET A 260 8.04 7.23 7.15
CA MET A 260 8.67 6.24 6.29
C MET A 260 10.13 6.62 6.05
N ASP A 261 10.95 5.63 5.80
CA ASP A 261 12.32 5.82 5.33
C ASP A 261 12.34 6.35 3.89
N ALA A 262 13.33 7.18 3.57
CA ALA A 262 13.45 7.82 2.26
C ALA A 262 13.68 6.81 1.13
N ASN A 263 14.59 5.83 1.33
CA ASN A 263 14.85 4.80 0.33
C ASN A 263 13.66 3.86 0.17
N ASP A 264 12.98 3.50 1.25
CA ASP A 264 11.80 2.65 1.20
C ASP A 264 10.73 3.27 0.29
N TRP A 265 10.45 4.58 0.47
CA TRP A 265 9.49 5.26 -0.38
C TRP A 265 9.95 5.36 -1.83
N ILE A 266 11.23 5.68 -2.06
CA ILE A 266 11.80 5.78 -3.41
C ILE A 266 11.66 4.43 -4.14
N TRP A 267 11.99 3.31 -3.51
CA TRP A 267 11.89 1.97 -4.11
C TRP A 267 10.45 1.61 -4.43
N GLN A 268 9.52 1.82 -3.50
CA GLN A 268 8.10 1.59 -3.75
C GLN A 268 7.56 2.50 -4.86
N SER A 269 7.96 3.77 -4.92
CA SER A 269 7.52 4.69 -5.97
C SER A 269 8.03 4.30 -7.35
N ARG A 270 9.22 3.71 -7.46
CA ARG A 270 9.74 3.14 -8.70
C ARG A 270 8.96 1.90 -9.13
N ALA A 271 8.56 1.04 -8.18
CA ALA A 271 7.68 -0.09 -8.48
C ALA A 271 6.30 0.38 -8.96
N TYR A 272 5.80 1.49 -8.41
CA TYR A 272 4.57 2.15 -8.84
C TYR A 272 4.66 2.63 -10.29
N ASP A 273 5.75 3.32 -10.66
CA ASP A 273 5.98 3.82 -12.03
C ASP A 273 5.99 2.69 -13.07
N ARG A 274 6.55 1.55 -12.71
CA ARG A 274 6.67 0.38 -13.60
C ARG A 274 5.40 -0.45 -13.69
N HIS A 275 4.35 -0.07 -12.97
CA HIS A 275 3.12 -0.86 -12.98
C HIS A 275 2.41 -0.77 -14.33
N ASP A 276 2.17 -1.93 -14.90
CA ASP A 276 1.31 -2.18 -16.05
C ASP A 276 0.91 -3.66 -16.01
N VAL A 277 -0.36 -3.95 -15.80
CA VAL A 277 -0.87 -5.34 -15.80
C VAL A 277 -0.61 -6.04 -17.15
N GLY A 278 -0.47 -5.27 -18.23
CA GLY A 278 -0.12 -5.77 -19.57
C GLY A 278 1.29 -6.32 -19.68
N GLN A 279 2.19 -5.96 -18.76
CA GLN A 279 3.55 -6.54 -18.70
C GLN A 279 3.58 -7.94 -18.05
N THR A 280 2.44 -8.45 -17.58
CA THR A 280 2.34 -9.84 -17.11
C THR A 280 2.64 -10.79 -18.26
N LYS A 281 3.41 -11.85 -17.97
CA LYS A 281 3.83 -12.85 -18.96
C LYS A 281 2.61 -13.35 -19.78
N GLY A 282 2.75 -13.29 -21.09
CA GLY A 282 1.72 -13.71 -22.04
C GLY A 282 0.91 -12.55 -22.65
N PHE A 283 0.97 -11.33 -22.08
CA PHE A 283 0.25 -10.17 -22.62
C PHE A 283 1.13 -9.20 -23.43
N ASN A 284 2.47 -9.26 -23.28
CA ASN A 284 3.42 -8.50 -24.11
C ASN A 284 3.15 -6.98 -24.17
N GLY A 285 2.71 -6.37 -23.05
CA GLY A 285 2.38 -4.96 -22.97
C GLY A 285 0.91 -4.64 -23.31
N ASP A 286 0.09 -5.63 -23.64
CA ASP A 286 -1.35 -5.42 -23.91
C ASP A 286 -2.13 -5.33 -22.59
N THR A 287 -2.20 -4.12 -22.04
CA THR A 287 -2.98 -3.81 -20.82
C THR A 287 -4.46 -4.12 -21.00
N ALA A 288 -5.03 -3.85 -22.20
CA ALA A 288 -6.44 -4.09 -22.47
C ALA A 288 -6.74 -5.60 -22.50
N GLY A 289 -5.87 -6.40 -23.15
CA GLY A 289 -5.97 -7.85 -23.14
C GLY A 289 -5.85 -8.46 -21.76
N ALA A 290 -4.92 -7.95 -20.95
CA ALA A 290 -4.76 -8.36 -19.56
C ALA A 290 -6.03 -8.09 -18.72
N LEU A 291 -6.62 -6.92 -18.83
CA LEU A 291 -7.87 -6.58 -18.13
C LEU A 291 -9.04 -7.46 -18.59
N LYS A 292 -9.17 -7.72 -19.91
CA LYS A 292 -10.21 -8.61 -20.47
C LYS A 292 -10.06 -10.06 -20.00
N SER A 293 -8.87 -10.49 -19.60
CA SER A 293 -8.61 -11.86 -19.11
C SER A 293 -9.06 -12.10 -17.67
N ILE A 294 -9.39 -11.06 -16.91
CA ILE A 294 -9.79 -11.17 -15.51
C ILE A 294 -11.09 -11.96 -15.38
N LYS A 295 -11.04 -13.04 -14.60
CA LYS A 295 -12.17 -13.94 -14.33
C LYS A 295 -12.89 -13.61 -13.03
N ALA A 296 -12.20 -12.96 -12.10
CA ALA A 296 -12.75 -12.61 -10.79
C ALA A 296 -13.87 -11.58 -10.94
N LYS A 297 -14.95 -11.74 -10.16
CA LYS A 297 -15.94 -10.65 -10.04
C LYS A 297 -15.23 -9.40 -9.56
N THR A 298 -15.51 -8.26 -10.19
CA THR A 298 -14.75 -7.04 -9.94
C THR A 298 -15.67 -5.89 -9.52
N LEU A 299 -15.31 -5.23 -8.41
CA LEU A 299 -15.90 -3.96 -7.98
C LEU A 299 -14.78 -2.92 -7.93
N ILE A 300 -14.77 -1.96 -8.86
CA ILE A 300 -13.84 -0.83 -8.83
C ILE A 300 -14.50 0.34 -8.13
N LEU A 301 -13.82 0.86 -7.08
CA LEU A 301 -14.17 2.12 -6.43
C LEU A 301 -13.14 3.17 -6.82
N ALA A 302 -13.56 4.33 -7.32
CA ALA A 302 -12.66 5.41 -7.73
C ALA A 302 -12.94 6.70 -6.98
N GLY A 303 -11.90 7.44 -6.61
CA GLY A 303 -12.01 8.74 -5.95
C GLY A 303 -12.33 9.84 -6.96
N THR A 304 -13.44 10.54 -6.77
CA THR A 304 -13.78 11.66 -7.66
C THR A 304 -12.76 12.78 -7.51
N GLY A 305 -12.21 13.22 -8.65
CA GLY A 305 -11.19 14.27 -8.70
C GLY A 305 -9.80 13.85 -8.20
N ASP A 306 -9.52 12.56 -8.12
CA ASP A 306 -8.21 12.04 -7.72
C ASP A 306 -7.10 12.57 -8.66
N LEU A 307 -6.12 13.28 -8.08
CA LEU A 307 -5.00 13.87 -8.81
C LEU A 307 -3.80 12.91 -8.91
N LEU A 308 -3.74 11.86 -8.10
CA LEU A 308 -2.66 10.89 -8.16
C LEU A 308 -3.03 9.70 -9.07
N ASN A 309 -4.22 9.12 -8.87
CA ASN A 309 -4.78 8.05 -9.69
C ASN A 309 -6.08 8.54 -10.34
N PRO A 310 -6.02 9.17 -11.50
CA PRO A 310 -7.19 9.78 -12.10
C PRO A 310 -8.39 8.84 -12.21
N GLU A 311 -9.55 9.31 -11.78
CA GLU A 311 -10.82 8.55 -11.80
C GLU A 311 -11.10 7.91 -13.17
N ALA A 312 -10.72 8.60 -14.24
CA ALA A 312 -10.91 8.14 -15.62
C ALA A 312 -10.26 6.77 -15.88
N ASP A 313 -9.12 6.47 -15.25
CA ASP A 313 -8.41 5.20 -15.42
C ASP A 313 -9.16 4.03 -14.76
N GLY A 314 -9.70 4.23 -13.58
CA GLY A 314 -10.57 3.26 -12.92
C GLY A 314 -11.83 2.96 -13.74
N LYS A 315 -12.45 4.00 -14.29
CA LYS A 315 -13.62 3.90 -15.17
C LYS A 315 -13.31 3.19 -16.49
N ALA A 316 -12.16 3.48 -17.10
CA ALA A 316 -11.69 2.81 -18.30
C ALA A 316 -11.39 1.32 -18.05
N SER A 317 -10.73 1.01 -16.94
CA SER A 317 -10.44 -0.37 -16.53
C SER A 317 -11.72 -1.18 -16.33
N ALA A 318 -12.73 -0.62 -15.67
CA ALA A 318 -14.01 -1.29 -15.45
C ALA A 318 -14.74 -1.64 -16.76
N LYS A 319 -14.60 -0.82 -17.82
CA LYS A 319 -15.20 -1.10 -19.14
C LYS A 319 -14.54 -2.28 -19.84
N LEU A 320 -13.27 -2.57 -19.54
CA LEU A 320 -12.51 -3.65 -20.17
C LEU A 320 -12.66 -4.98 -19.42
N ILE A 321 -12.88 -4.94 -18.09
CA ILE A 321 -13.01 -6.14 -17.27
C ILE A 321 -14.43 -6.73 -17.41
N PRO A 322 -14.57 -8.02 -17.79
CA PRO A 322 -15.88 -8.64 -17.98
C PRO A 322 -16.75 -8.58 -16.72
N GLY A 323 -17.92 -7.98 -16.82
CA GLY A 323 -18.90 -7.90 -15.74
C GLY A 323 -18.49 -7.03 -14.53
N ALA A 324 -17.46 -6.21 -14.67
CA ALA A 324 -17.04 -5.31 -13.60
C ALA A 324 -18.11 -4.28 -13.25
N LYS A 325 -18.26 -4.02 -11.95
CA LYS A 325 -19.03 -2.89 -11.41
C LYS A 325 -18.07 -1.74 -11.15
N TYR A 326 -18.48 -0.54 -11.50
CA TYR A 326 -17.78 0.70 -11.21
C TYR A 326 -18.64 1.60 -10.36
N LEU A 327 -18.08 2.15 -9.27
CA LEU A 327 -18.71 3.17 -8.45
C LEU A 327 -17.69 4.26 -8.15
N ALA A 328 -18.07 5.53 -8.32
CA ALA A 328 -17.31 6.64 -7.80
C ALA A 328 -17.58 6.74 -6.27
N ILE A 329 -16.50 6.89 -5.52
CA ILE A 329 -16.61 7.31 -4.11
C ILE A 329 -16.88 8.80 -4.16
N ASN A 330 -18.14 9.14 -4.00
CA ASN A 330 -18.61 10.49 -4.13
C ASN A 330 -19.38 10.86 -2.89
N ASP A 331 -19.01 11.96 -2.31
CA ASP A 331 -19.81 12.66 -1.33
C ASP A 331 -20.13 14.08 -1.84
N ARG A 332 -20.65 14.92 -1.00
CA ARG A 332 -20.96 16.32 -1.37
C ARG A 332 -19.71 17.14 -1.71
N LEU A 333 -18.56 16.69 -1.24
CA LEU A 333 -17.27 17.31 -1.47
C LEU A 333 -16.23 16.23 -1.82
N PRO A 334 -15.97 16.00 -3.11
CA PRO A 334 -15.01 14.98 -3.53
C PRO A 334 -13.61 15.19 -2.94
N MET A 335 -13.05 14.17 -2.33
CA MET A 335 -11.78 14.26 -1.61
C MET A 335 -10.58 13.74 -2.40
N GLY A 336 -10.80 13.24 -3.62
CA GLY A 336 -9.74 12.72 -4.49
C GLY A 336 -9.13 11.43 -3.97
N HIS A 337 -7.81 11.35 -3.91
CA HIS A 337 -7.08 10.15 -3.48
C HIS A 337 -7.34 9.78 -2.01
N LEU A 338 -7.68 10.77 -1.17
CA LEU A 338 -8.02 10.52 0.24
C LEU A 338 -9.24 9.60 0.40
N SER A 339 -10.16 9.56 -0.56
CA SER A 339 -11.32 8.67 -0.54
C SER A 339 -10.96 7.19 -0.34
N GLY A 340 -9.75 6.78 -0.73
CA GLY A 340 -9.21 5.44 -0.44
C GLY A 340 -8.49 5.30 0.91
N ALA A 341 -8.59 6.29 1.80
CA ALA A 341 -7.79 6.37 3.03
C ALA A 341 -8.59 6.59 4.31
N SER A 342 -9.90 6.35 4.33
CA SER A 342 -10.75 6.62 5.50
C SER A 342 -10.83 8.12 5.86
N ALA A 343 -11.13 8.95 4.87
CA ALA A 343 -11.07 10.40 5.07
C ALA A 343 -12.29 10.98 5.80
N THR A 344 -13.51 10.50 5.51
CA THR A 344 -14.74 10.92 6.18
C THR A 344 -15.59 9.73 6.64
N LYS A 345 -16.49 10.01 7.60
CA LYS A 345 -17.46 9.01 8.07
C LYS A 345 -18.40 8.56 6.93
N ASP A 346 -18.90 9.51 6.14
CA ASP A 346 -19.84 9.25 5.06
C ASP A 346 -19.21 8.37 3.96
N GLU A 347 -17.95 8.65 3.57
CA GLU A 347 -17.23 7.81 2.62
C GLU A 347 -16.96 6.41 3.18
N ASN A 348 -16.64 6.29 4.46
CA ASN A 348 -16.43 5.01 5.11
C ASN A 348 -17.72 4.18 5.16
N GLU A 349 -18.85 4.79 5.49
CA GLU A 349 -20.17 4.14 5.49
C GLU A 349 -20.56 3.70 4.09
N PHE A 350 -20.36 4.56 3.08
CA PHE A 350 -20.60 4.23 1.68
C PHE A 350 -19.76 3.02 1.24
N GLN A 351 -18.45 3.04 1.48
CA GLN A 351 -17.56 1.94 1.10
C GLN A 351 -17.93 0.64 1.82
N ASN A 352 -18.18 0.69 3.14
CA ASN A 352 -18.61 -0.47 3.90
C ASN A 352 -19.90 -1.08 3.31
N LYS A 353 -20.89 -0.26 3.00
CA LYS A 353 -22.17 -0.70 2.42
C LYS A 353 -21.96 -1.39 1.07
N VAL A 354 -21.34 -0.70 0.10
CA VAL A 354 -21.25 -1.21 -1.27
C VAL A 354 -20.33 -2.42 -1.39
N ILE A 355 -19.28 -2.50 -0.56
CA ILE A 355 -18.38 -3.67 -0.52
C ILE A 355 -19.10 -4.87 0.12
N ALA A 356 -19.81 -4.68 1.24
CA ALA A 356 -20.59 -5.75 1.87
C ALA A 356 -21.69 -6.29 0.94
N GLU A 357 -22.43 -5.41 0.27
CA GLU A 357 -23.43 -5.80 -0.75
C GLU A 357 -22.80 -6.59 -1.90
N PHE A 358 -21.63 -6.16 -2.38
CA PHE A 358 -20.92 -6.85 -3.44
C PHE A 358 -20.45 -8.24 -2.99
N LEU A 359 -19.81 -8.36 -1.82
CA LEU A 359 -19.36 -9.63 -1.26
C LEU A 359 -20.52 -10.60 -1.04
N ALA A 360 -21.71 -10.11 -0.66
CA ALA A 360 -22.92 -10.94 -0.50
C ALA A 360 -23.41 -11.57 -1.83
N THR A 361 -22.97 -11.05 -2.98
CA THR A 361 -23.30 -11.64 -4.30
C THR A 361 -22.38 -12.80 -4.70
N LEU A 362 -21.31 -13.06 -3.93
CA LEU A 362 -20.38 -14.15 -4.22
C LEU A 362 -21.03 -15.49 -3.82
N LYS A 363 -20.68 -16.56 -4.55
CA LYS A 363 -21.15 -17.89 -4.19
C LYS A 363 -20.44 -18.34 -2.92
N LYS A 364 -21.22 -18.87 -1.98
CA LYS A 364 -20.70 -19.55 -0.80
C LYS A 364 -20.02 -20.85 -1.20
#